data_8452a7fa54f325a3b2c1b088a7202b84
#
_entry.id   8452a7fa54f325a3b2c1b088a7202b84
#
_cell.length_a   1.000
_cell.length_b   1.000
_cell.length_c   1.000
_cell.angle_alpha   90.00
_cell.angle_beta   90.00
_cell.angle_gamma   90.00
#
_symmetry.space_group_name_H-M   'P 1'
#
loop_
_entity.id
_entity.type
_entity.pdbx_description
1 polymer ?
#
loop_
_entity_poly.entity_id
_entity_poly.type
_entity_poly.pdbx_seq_one_letter_code
_entity_poly.pdbx_strand_id
1 'polypeptide(L)'
;MKLYDIIPVERPVTPLLDSLNTPAALRAMSSAQLLQVADELRAYLLYSVGRSGGHFGAGLGVVELTVALHHALETPHDRLVWDVGHQAYPHKILTGRREAMPTIRQYGGLAAFPRRAESPYDTFGVGHSSTSISAALGMALAAATRGDKRRVCAVIGDGALTAGMAFEALAHAGHLDANLLVVLNDNEMSISENVGGIASYLAGILSSKPYLAIREEGKRVLSHLPGALELARRTEEHMKGMVSPATLFEEMGFNYIGPLDGHDLPTLIQTLRNIRDLDGPQFLHVKTRKGRGFLPAEADPIGYHAITKLEKNGDAPSSAPVVPARKKPKYCNVFGEWLCDMAAVDQRLIGITPAMREGSDLIRFSKAYPDRYYDVAIAEQHAVTLAAGMACEGAKPVVAIYSTFLQRGYDQLIHDVAVQELDVTFAIDRAGLVGEDGPTHHGSMDLSYLRCVPGMVILAPADEAECRAMLSAAYHHPGPAAVRYPRGSGPGVAIPSHLEPLEIGKAELRRESGAEPGKRVALLAFGSLNGPAAEVAASLDATHLNMRSVKPLDREAILAAAADHELLVTLEENAVAGGAGSGVNELLAAEGVQAALLNLGLPDAFVEHGKPAELLTECGLDAAGIEAAIRARLG
;
A
#
# COMPACT_ATOMS: atom_id res chain seq x y z
N MET A 1 -16.11 -27.70 -1.38
CA MET A 1 -15.97 -26.32 -0.87
C MET A 1 -17.29 -25.85 -0.30
N LYS A 2 -17.30 -25.38 0.95
CA LYS A 2 -18.48 -24.80 1.62
C LYS A 2 -18.66 -23.35 1.21
N LEU A 3 -19.92 -22.92 0.97
CA LEU A 3 -20.27 -21.55 0.66
C LEU A 3 -20.84 -20.85 1.91
N TYR A 4 -20.50 -19.57 2.07
CA TYR A 4 -20.95 -18.73 3.18
C TYR A 4 -21.65 -17.48 2.62
N ASP A 5 -22.70 -17.03 3.28
CA ASP A 5 -23.45 -15.81 3.00
C ASP A 5 -23.35 -14.76 4.12
N ILE A 6 -22.93 -15.22 5.32
CA ILE A 6 -22.67 -14.37 6.49
C ILE A 6 -21.31 -14.68 7.09
N ILE A 7 -20.69 -13.67 7.72
CA ILE A 7 -19.43 -13.84 8.45
C ILE A 7 -19.74 -14.46 9.82
N PRO A 8 -19.11 -15.59 10.20
CA PRO A 8 -19.33 -16.24 11.50
C PRO A 8 -18.97 -15.30 12.65
N VAL A 9 -19.87 -15.11 13.61
CA VAL A 9 -19.63 -14.32 14.84
C VAL A 9 -18.90 -15.17 15.87
N GLU A 10 -19.23 -16.47 15.95
CA GLU A 10 -18.58 -17.42 16.84
C GLU A 10 -17.45 -18.16 16.13
N ARG A 11 -16.47 -18.61 16.94
CA ARG A 11 -15.36 -19.42 16.41
C ARG A 11 -15.90 -20.69 15.76
N PRO A 12 -15.60 -20.95 14.50
CA PRO A 12 -16.04 -22.17 13.83
C PRO A 12 -15.34 -23.40 14.41
N VAL A 13 -15.99 -24.55 14.32
CA VAL A 13 -15.40 -25.85 14.65
C VAL A 13 -14.48 -26.28 13.51
N THR A 14 -13.18 -26.38 13.79
CA THR A 14 -12.11 -26.60 12.80
C THR A 14 -11.15 -27.72 13.25
N PRO A 15 -11.62 -28.98 13.39
CA PRO A 15 -10.84 -30.02 14.07
C PRO A 15 -9.53 -30.38 13.37
N LEU A 16 -9.47 -30.39 12.03
CA LEU A 16 -8.23 -30.64 11.31
C LEU A 16 -7.29 -29.43 11.38
N LEU A 17 -7.81 -28.23 11.15
CA LEU A 17 -7.03 -27.00 11.25
C LEU A 17 -6.50 -26.80 12.69
N ASP A 18 -7.29 -27.13 13.70
CA ASP A 18 -6.90 -27.01 15.10
C ASP A 18 -5.78 -28.00 15.48
N SER A 19 -5.66 -29.12 14.78
CA SER A 19 -4.57 -30.07 14.95
C SER A 19 -3.24 -29.62 14.31
N LEU A 20 -3.27 -28.60 13.42
CA LEU A 20 -2.11 -28.10 12.70
C LEU A 20 -1.37 -27.03 13.50
N ASN A 21 -0.21 -27.38 14.06
CA ASN A 21 0.71 -26.43 14.67
C ASN A 21 1.77 -25.91 13.70
N THR A 22 2.06 -26.67 12.65
CA THR A 22 2.99 -26.29 11.59
C THR A 22 2.49 -26.83 10.24
N PRO A 23 2.88 -26.20 9.11
CA PRO A 23 2.51 -26.68 7.78
C PRO A 23 3.07 -28.09 7.45
N ALA A 24 4.08 -28.55 8.17
CA ALA A 24 4.67 -29.87 7.96
C ALA A 24 3.64 -31.01 8.04
N ALA A 25 2.64 -30.87 8.91
CA ALA A 25 1.58 -31.88 9.06
C ALA A 25 0.69 -32.01 7.82
N LEU A 26 0.57 -30.97 6.99
CA LEU A 26 -0.20 -31.02 5.73
C LEU A 26 0.35 -32.07 4.77
N ARG A 27 1.68 -32.30 4.76
CA ARG A 27 2.33 -33.23 3.82
C ARG A 27 1.93 -34.71 4.02
N ALA A 28 1.49 -35.06 5.23
CA ALA A 28 1.03 -36.41 5.55
C ALA A 28 -0.49 -36.62 5.34
N MET A 29 -1.24 -35.54 5.01
CA MET A 29 -2.69 -35.63 4.86
C MET A 29 -3.13 -36.18 3.52
N SER A 30 -4.23 -36.92 3.51
CA SER A 30 -4.92 -37.36 2.30
C SER A 30 -5.59 -36.18 1.58
N SER A 31 -5.88 -36.33 0.28
CA SER A 31 -6.58 -35.28 -0.49
C SER A 31 -7.93 -34.87 0.13
N ALA A 32 -8.67 -35.83 0.71
CA ALA A 32 -9.94 -35.53 1.41
C ALA A 32 -9.72 -34.65 2.66
N GLN A 33 -8.67 -34.92 3.44
CA GLN A 33 -8.31 -34.12 4.60
C GLN A 33 -7.85 -32.72 4.20
N LEU A 34 -7.07 -32.58 3.12
CA LEU A 34 -6.61 -31.28 2.62
C LEU A 34 -7.77 -30.41 2.12
N LEU A 35 -8.78 -31.00 1.46
CA LEU A 35 -10.01 -30.30 1.09
C LEU A 35 -10.80 -29.81 2.33
N GLN A 36 -10.87 -30.65 3.37
CA GLN A 36 -11.50 -30.26 4.63
C GLN A 36 -10.70 -29.13 5.32
N VAL A 37 -9.36 -29.22 5.35
CA VAL A 37 -8.51 -28.13 5.89
C VAL A 37 -8.76 -26.82 5.14
N ALA A 38 -8.90 -26.84 3.82
CA ALA A 38 -9.19 -25.64 3.04
C ALA A 38 -10.57 -25.03 3.42
N ASP A 39 -11.59 -25.85 3.63
CA ASP A 39 -12.91 -25.39 4.08
C ASP A 39 -12.86 -24.82 5.52
N GLU A 40 -12.15 -25.48 6.43
CA GLU A 40 -11.95 -25.03 7.81
C GLU A 40 -11.14 -23.75 7.87
N LEU A 41 -10.09 -23.64 7.06
CA LEU A 41 -9.25 -22.44 6.93
C LEU A 41 -10.05 -21.25 6.45
N ARG A 42 -10.93 -21.44 5.46
CA ARG A 42 -11.84 -20.40 4.97
C ARG A 42 -12.80 -19.94 6.07
N ALA A 43 -13.43 -20.90 6.80
CA ALA A 43 -14.32 -20.57 7.91
C ALA A 43 -13.62 -19.75 9.00
N TYR A 44 -12.40 -20.15 9.34
CA TYR A 44 -11.60 -19.47 10.37
C TYR A 44 -11.13 -18.08 9.91
N LEU A 45 -10.78 -17.94 8.63
CA LEU A 45 -10.42 -16.65 8.03
C LEU A 45 -11.60 -15.67 8.09
N LEU A 46 -12.80 -16.11 7.68
CA LEU A 46 -14.04 -15.31 7.78
C LEU A 46 -14.27 -14.81 9.21
N TYR A 47 -14.20 -15.72 10.19
CA TYR A 47 -14.36 -15.40 11.60
C TYR A 47 -13.32 -14.41 12.12
N SER A 48 -12.05 -14.68 11.88
CA SER A 48 -10.95 -13.89 12.47
C SER A 48 -10.90 -12.47 11.90
N VAL A 49 -11.05 -12.31 10.57
CA VAL A 49 -11.05 -10.99 9.92
C VAL A 49 -12.35 -10.22 10.22
N GLY A 50 -13.48 -10.91 10.40
CA GLY A 50 -14.70 -10.27 10.89
C GLY A 50 -14.52 -9.60 12.25
N ARG A 51 -13.66 -10.15 13.12
CA ARG A 51 -13.36 -9.61 14.45
C ARG A 51 -12.30 -8.50 14.46
N SER A 52 -11.34 -8.56 13.56
CA SER A 52 -10.23 -7.59 13.51
C SER A 52 -10.43 -6.47 12.51
N GLY A 53 -11.18 -6.74 11.43
CA GLY A 53 -11.09 -6.00 10.18
C GLY A 53 -9.82 -6.39 9.41
N GLY A 54 -9.67 -5.89 8.20
CA GLY A 54 -8.47 -6.10 7.39
C GLY A 54 -8.74 -6.55 5.96
N HIS A 55 -7.67 -6.96 5.25
CA HIS A 55 -7.76 -7.46 3.89
C HIS A 55 -8.55 -8.78 3.88
N PHE A 56 -9.53 -8.89 2.98
CA PHE A 56 -10.51 -9.96 3.10
C PHE A 56 -10.63 -10.81 1.82
N GLY A 57 -11.10 -10.20 0.73
CA GLY A 57 -11.38 -10.92 -0.51
C GLY A 57 -10.15 -11.61 -1.13
N ALA A 58 -8.98 -10.99 -1.04
CA ALA A 58 -7.74 -11.55 -1.57
C ALA A 58 -7.30 -12.82 -0.84
N GLY A 59 -7.39 -12.83 0.51
CA GLY A 59 -7.09 -14.01 1.33
C GLY A 59 -8.02 -15.19 1.04
N LEU A 60 -9.32 -14.93 0.84
CA LEU A 60 -10.30 -15.97 0.46
C LEU A 60 -10.00 -16.58 -0.91
N GLY A 61 -9.49 -15.78 -1.85
CA GLY A 61 -9.12 -16.24 -3.20
C GLY A 61 -7.96 -17.21 -3.25
N VAL A 62 -7.08 -17.24 -2.24
CA VAL A 62 -5.85 -18.05 -2.25
C VAL A 62 -5.82 -19.16 -1.19
N VAL A 63 -6.96 -19.52 -0.62
CA VAL A 63 -7.02 -20.57 0.42
C VAL A 63 -6.46 -21.90 -0.11
N GLU A 64 -6.95 -22.38 -1.24
CA GLU A 64 -6.50 -23.64 -1.86
C GLU A 64 -5.04 -23.55 -2.29
N LEU A 65 -4.65 -22.44 -2.91
CA LEU A 65 -3.26 -22.21 -3.33
C LEU A 65 -2.30 -22.21 -2.12
N THR A 66 -2.68 -21.60 -1.00
CA THR A 66 -1.86 -21.59 0.22
C THR A 66 -1.68 -22.99 0.79
N VAL A 67 -2.75 -23.79 0.84
CA VAL A 67 -2.69 -25.20 1.29
C VAL A 67 -1.79 -26.01 0.35
N ALA A 68 -1.94 -25.84 -0.97
CA ALA A 68 -1.14 -26.54 -1.97
C ALA A 68 0.36 -26.21 -1.87
N LEU A 69 0.70 -24.91 -1.72
CA LEU A 69 2.09 -24.47 -1.56
C LEU A 69 2.73 -25.04 -0.30
N HIS A 70 2.07 -24.96 0.85
CA HIS A 70 2.60 -25.53 2.09
C HIS A 70 2.62 -27.06 2.12
N HIS A 71 1.80 -27.72 1.31
CA HIS A 71 1.85 -29.15 1.12
C HIS A 71 3.01 -29.58 0.23
N ALA A 72 3.31 -28.83 -0.85
CA ALA A 72 4.33 -29.19 -1.84
C ALA A 72 5.75 -28.75 -1.43
N LEU A 73 5.87 -27.61 -0.74
CA LEU A 73 7.14 -27.03 -0.31
C LEU A 73 7.48 -27.39 1.14
N GLU A 74 8.76 -27.58 1.42
CA GLU A 74 9.26 -27.87 2.78
C GLU A 74 9.54 -26.60 3.57
N THR A 75 8.50 -25.73 3.71
CA THR A 75 8.63 -24.50 4.47
C THR A 75 8.90 -24.77 5.96
N PRO A 76 9.76 -23.97 6.63
CA PRO A 76 10.44 -22.77 6.17
C PRO A 76 11.80 -23.01 5.48
N HIS A 77 12.25 -24.28 5.31
CA HIS A 77 13.50 -24.55 4.59
C HIS A 77 13.42 -24.06 3.15
N ASP A 78 12.41 -24.48 2.39
CA ASP A 78 12.03 -23.83 1.15
C ASP A 78 11.49 -22.43 1.43
N ARG A 79 11.74 -21.47 0.55
CA ARG A 79 11.37 -20.08 0.74
C ARG A 79 10.10 -19.74 -0.02
N LEU A 80 9.15 -19.13 0.68
CA LEU A 80 7.90 -18.65 0.11
C LEU A 80 7.82 -17.13 0.33
N VAL A 81 7.82 -16.36 -0.76
CA VAL A 81 7.74 -14.91 -0.74
C VAL A 81 6.40 -14.48 -1.33
N TRP A 82 5.58 -13.80 -0.52
CA TRP A 82 4.31 -13.23 -0.94
C TRP A 82 4.50 -11.82 -1.46
N ASP A 83 3.99 -11.50 -2.65
CA ASP A 83 3.98 -10.13 -3.14
C ASP A 83 2.88 -9.31 -2.46
N VAL A 84 3.15 -8.07 -2.08
CA VAL A 84 2.31 -7.23 -1.22
C VAL A 84 2.03 -7.88 0.14
N GLY A 85 1.51 -9.10 0.16
CA GLY A 85 1.21 -9.88 1.36
C GLY A 85 -0.18 -9.67 1.96
N HIS A 86 -1.04 -8.87 1.33
CA HIS A 86 -2.43 -8.69 1.76
C HIS A 86 -3.29 -9.95 1.63
N GLN A 87 -2.89 -10.90 0.78
CA GLN A 87 -3.49 -12.22 0.61
C GLN A 87 -2.94 -13.29 1.57
N ALA A 88 -1.90 -12.98 2.37
CA ALA A 88 -1.16 -13.98 3.16
C ALA A 88 -1.79 -14.34 4.52
N TYR A 89 -3.05 -13.99 4.78
CA TYR A 89 -3.72 -14.36 6.03
C TYR A 89 -3.89 -15.88 6.19
N PRO A 90 -4.28 -16.68 5.16
CA PRO A 90 -4.24 -18.14 5.22
C PRO A 90 -2.86 -18.69 5.59
N HIS A 91 -1.79 -18.08 5.05
CA HIS A 91 -0.42 -18.42 5.39
C HIS A 91 -0.12 -18.20 6.88
N LYS A 92 -0.52 -17.05 7.44
CA LYS A 92 -0.34 -16.79 8.89
C LYS A 92 -1.08 -17.81 9.75
N ILE A 93 -2.31 -18.18 9.39
CA ILE A 93 -3.11 -19.19 10.11
C ILE A 93 -2.40 -20.56 10.10
N LEU A 94 -1.93 -21.02 8.94
CA LEU A 94 -1.27 -22.33 8.78
C LEU A 94 0.13 -22.39 9.42
N THR A 95 0.75 -21.24 9.66
CA THR A 95 2.13 -21.15 10.19
C THR A 95 2.18 -20.83 11.69
N GLY A 96 1.19 -21.29 12.45
CA GLY A 96 1.18 -21.25 13.90
C GLY A 96 0.63 -19.97 14.55
N ARG A 97 0.13 -19.02 13.75
CA ARG A 97 -0.42 -17.73 14.25
C ARG A 97 -1.94 -17.71 14.32
N ARG A 98 -2.59 -18.86 14.18
CA ARG A 98 -4.05 -18.99 14.16
C ARG A 98 -4.73 -18.29 15.33
N GLU A 99 -4.32 -18.56 16.55
CA GLU A 99 -4.97 -18.00 17.75
C GLU A 99 -4.80 -16.48 17.87
N ALA A 100 -3.72 -15.94 17.31
CA ALA A 100 -3.46 -14.50 17.29
C ALA A 100 -4.15 -13.76 16.12
N MET A 101 -4.71 -14.47 15.13
CA MET A 101 -5.34 -13.83 13.96
C MET A 101 -6.44 -12.79 14.30
N PRO A 102 -7.27 -12.96 15.35
CA PRO A 102 -8.23 -11.93 15.73
C PRO A 102 -7.62 -10.61 16.22
N THR A 103 -6.29 -10.54 16.41
CA THR A 103 -5.55 -9.32 16.78
C THR A 103 -4.81 -8.68 15.61
N ILE A 104 -4.96 -9.24 14.40
CA ILE A 104 -4.25 -8.71 13.22
C ILE A 104 -4.60 -7.24 13.00
N ARG A 105 -3.59 -6.41 12.67
CA ARG A 105 -3.72 -4.95 12.46
C ARG A 105 -4.09 -4.14 13.72
N GLN A 106 -4.19 -4.77 14.89
CA GLN A 106 -4.43 -4.07 16.16
C GLN A 106 -3.10 -3.80 16.85
N TYR A 107 -3.03 -2.72 17.61
CA TYR A 107 -1.84 -2.36 18.39
C TYR A 107 -1.36 -3.53 19.26
N GLY A 108 -0.06 -3.87 19.17
CA GLY A 108 0.52 -5.02 19.84
C GLY A 108 0.08 -6.40 19.31
N GLY A 109 -0.74 -6.47 18.28
CA GLY A 109 -1.19 -7.70 17.62
C GLY A 109 -0.34 -8.09 16.42
N LEU A 110 -0.89 -9.00 15.57
CA LEU A 110 -0.20 -9.42 14.35
C LEU A 110 -0.14 -8.30 13.31
N ALA A 111 0.99 -8.20 12.62
CA ALA A 111 1.17 -7.27 11.50
C ALA A 111 0.23 -7.57 10.33
N ALA A 112 -0.17 -6.53 9.60
CA ALA A 112 -1.05 -6.64 8.42
C ALA A 112 -0.46 -7.51 7.30
N PHE A 113 0.87 -7.51 7.17
CA PHE A 113 1.63 -8.19 6.13
C PHE A 113 2.63 -9.18 6.71
N PRO A 114 3.17 -10.13 5.92
CA PRO A 114 4.30 -10.96 6.33
C PRO A 114 5.48 -10.13 6.84
N ARG A 115 6.03 -10.55 7.99
CA ARG A 115 7.12 -9.85 8.66
C ARG A 115 8.12 -10.84 9.24
N ARG A 116 9.39 -10.73 8.86
CA ARG A 116 10.45 -11.66 9.28
C ARG A 116 10.61 -11.81 10.80
N ALA A 117 10.39 -10.72 11.54
CA ALA A 117 10.45 -10.74 13.01
C ALA A 117 9.27 -11.47 13.65
N GLU A 118 8.16 -11.68 12.92
CA GLU A 118 6.94 -12.32 13.44
C GLU A 118 7.01 -13.85 13.31
N SER A 119 7.63 -14.37 12.26
CA SER A 119 7.66 -15.81 12.00
C SER A 119 8.82 -16.22 11.09
N PRO A 120 9.45 -17.41 11.31
CA PRO A 120 10.46 -17.94 10.39
C PRO A 120 9.87 -18.31 9.01
N TYR A 121 8.56 -18.45 8.91
CA TYR A 121 7.85 -18.69 7.65
C TYR A 121 7.67 -17.42 6.82
N ASP A 122 7.77 -16.24 7.41
CA ASP A 122 7.76 -14.96 6.72
C ASP A 122 9.18 -14.66 6.22
N THR A 123 9.57 -15.29 5.12
CA THR A 123 10.95 -15.28 4.63
C THR A 123 11.42 -13.91 4.14
N PHE A 124 10.48 -13.04 3.77
CA PHE A 124 10.71 -11.66 3.37
C PHE A 124 9.60 -10.76 3.92
N GLY A 125 9.95 -9.57 4.43
CA GLY A 125 9.00 -8.54 4.84
C GLY A 125 8.43 -7.84 3.62
N VAL A 126 7.10 -7.70 3.56
CA VAL A 126 6.39 -7.15 2.41
C VAL A 126 5.36 -6.10 2.83
N GLY A 127 4.75 -5.44 1.87
CA GLY A 127 3.75 -4.37 2.05
C GLY A 127 3.58 -3.60 0.75
N HIS A 128 4.70 -3.21 0.11
CA HIS A 128 4.71 -2.69 -1.25
C HIS A 128 4.73 -3.81 -2.27
N SER A 129 4.10 -3.59 -3.42
CA SER A 129 3.98 -4.57 -4.49
C SER A 129 5.27 -4.79 -5.27
N SER A 130 5.30 -5.88 -6.03
CA SER A 130 6.22 -6.11 -7.16
C SER A 130 7.67 -6.38 -6.77
N THR A 131 7.93 -6.66 -5.48
CA THR A 131 9.27 -6.94 -4.95
C THR A 131 9.57 -8.43 -4.81
N SER A 132 8.55 -9.29 -4.86
CA SER A 132 8.65 -10.71 -4.52
C SER A 132 9.59 -11.49 -5.44
N ILE A 133 9.56 -11.23 -6.76
CA ILE A 133 10.39 -11.96 -7.72
C ILE A 133 11.86 -11.62 -7.52
N SER A 134 12.19 -10.32 -7.36
CA SER A 134 13.57 -9.89 -7.08
C SER A 134 14.11 -10.47 -5.77
N ALA A 135 13.28 -10.43 -4.71
CA ALA A 135 13.66 -10.99 -3.41
C ALA A 135 13.88 -12.51 -3.48
N ALA A 136 12.98 -13.22 -4.14
CA ALA A 136 13.06 -14.66 -4.33
C ALA A 136 14.27 -15.04 -5.21
N LEU A 137 14.54 -14.31 -6.29
CA LEU A 137 15.72 -14.48 -7.12
C LEU A 137 17.01 -14.33 -6.28
N GLY A 138 17.11 -13.27 -5.47
CA GLY A 138 18.26 -13.08 -4.58
C GLY A 138 18.43 -14.23 -3.59
N MET A 139 17.34 -14.78 -3.04
CA MET A 139 17.39 -15.96 -2.17
C MET A 139 17.84 -17.22 -2.91
N ALA A 140 17.37 -17.44 -4.15
CA ALA A 140 17.75 -18.57 -4.97
C ALA A 140 19.24 -18.54 -5.33
N LEU A 141 19.74 -17.40 -5.77
CA LEU A 141 21.16 -17.20 -6.07
C LEU A 141 22.05 -17.39 -4.83
N ALA A 142 21.66 -16.80 -3.69
CA ALA A 142 22.38 -17.00 -2.44
C ALA A 142 22.35 -18.45 -1.93
N ALA A 143 21.31 -19.23 -2.21
CA ALA A 143 21.26 -20.65 -1.92
C ALA A 143 22.23 -21.42 -2.85
N ALA A 144 22.20 -21.14 -4.14
CA ALA A 144 23.04 -21.78 -5.15
C ALA A 144 24.54 -21.57 -4.84
N THR A 145 24.97 -20.37 -4.41
CA THR A 145 26.37 -20.11 -4.03
C THR A 145 26.87 -20.96 -2.85
N ARG A 146 25.95 -21.49 -2.03
CA ARG A 146 26.27 -22.39 -0.90
C ARG A 146 26.03 -23.88 -1.23
N GLY A 147 25.64 -24.20 -2.46
CA GLY A 147 25.27 -25.55 -2.85
C GLY A 147 23.95 -26.04 -2.19
N ASP A 148 23.15 -25.16 -1.65
CA ASP A 148 21.86 -25.47 -1.04
C ASP A 148 20.78 -25.57 -2.14
N LYS A 149 20.12 -26.73 -2.21
CA LYS A 149 19.12 -27.06 -3.24
C LYS A 149 17.68 -26.69 -2.85
N ARG A 150 17.51 -25.83 -1.84
CA ARG A 150 16.17 -25.37 -1.45
C ARG A 150 15.41 -24.75 -2.62
N ARG A 151 14.13 -24.94 -2.63
CA ARG A 151 13.24 -24.25 -3.59
C ARG A 151 12.91 -22.85 -3.08
N VAL A 152 12.83 -21.90 -4.01
CA VAL A 152 12.39 -20.53 -3.72
C VAL A 152 11.20 -20.23 -4.61
N CYS A 153 10.12 -19.79 -4.00
CA CYS A 153 8.84 -19.50 -4.66
C CYS A 153 8.42 -18.06 -4.37
N ALA A 154 8.13 -17.29 -5.42
CA ALA A 154 7.47 -15.99 -5.35
C ALA A 154 5.99 -16.14 -5.77
N VAL A 155 5.06 -15.63 -4.97
CA VAL A 155 3.63 -15.57 -5.31
C VAL A 155 3.27 -14.11 -5.58
N ILE A 156 2.98 -13.79 -6.83
CA ILE A 156 2.68 -12.42 -7.28
C ILE A 156 1.27 -12.33 -7.86
N GLY A 157 0.54 -11.26 -7.58
CA GLY A 157 -0.74 -10.96 -8.20
C GLY A 157 -0.56 -10.32 -9.59
N ASP A 158 -1.57 -10.48 -10.43
CA ASP A 158 -1.65 -9.91 -11.78
C ASP A 158 -1.49 -8.38 -11.79
N GLY A 159 -2.11 -7.66 -10.83
CA GLY A 159 -1.91 -6.22 -10.65
C GLY A 159 -0.47 -5.87 -10.28
N ALA A 160 0.17 -6.62 -9.40
CA ALA A 160 1.57 -6.39 -9.01
C ALA A 160 2.57 -6.74 -10.11
N LEU A 161 2.21 -7.64 -11.02
CA LEU A 161 3.03 -8.00 -12.18
C LEU A 161 3.16 -6.84 -13.18
N THR A 162 2.28 -5.83 -13.14
CA THR A 162 2.32 -4.70 -14.08
C THR A 162 3.49 -3.73 -13.85
N ALA A 163 4.15 -3.77 -12.70
CA ALA A 163 5.26 -2.88 -12.38
C ALA A 163 6.57 -3.27 -13.09
N GLY A 164 7.35 -2.28 -13.50
CA GLY A 164 8.62 -2.47 -14.20
C GLY A 164 9.60 -3.39 -13.48
N MET A 165 9.73 -3.26 -12.15
CA MET A 165 10.63 -4.09 -11.34
C MET A 165 10.31 -5.59 -11.42
N ALA A 166 9.04 -5.98 -11.57
CA ALA A 166 8.66 -7.38 -11.78
C ALA A 166 9.21 -7.91 -13.12
N PHE A 167 9.12 -7.09 -14.18
CA PHE A 167 9.68 -7.44 -15.49
C PHE A 167 11.21 -7.48 -15.51
N GLU A 168 11.86 -6.54 -14.85
CA GLU A 168 13.33 -6.54 -14.67
C GLU A 168 13.78 -7.83 -13.99
N ALA A 169 13.07 -8.25 -12.92
CA ALA A 169 13.37 -9.47 -12.20
C ALA A 169 13.12 -10.73 -13.03
N LEU A 170 12.03 -10.78 -13.80
CA LEU A 170 11.75 -11.89 -14.73
C LEU A 170 12.83 -12.01 -15.80
N ALA A 171 13.16 -10.92 -16.49
CA ALA A 171 14.20 -10.90 -17.51
C ALA A 171 15.56 -11.35 -16.96
N HIS A 172 15.93 -10.89 -15.76
CA HIS A 172 17.18 -11.29 -15.11
C HIS A 172 17.17 -12.76 -14.67
N ALA A 173 16.07 -13.25 -14.08
CA ALA A 173 15.95 -14.63 -13.64
C ALA A 173 16.06 -15.64 -14.80
N GLY A 174 15.40 -15.33 -15.93
CA GLY A 174 15.48 -16.15 -17.13
C GLY A 174 16.88 -16.16 -17.76
N HIS A 175 17.55 -14.99 -17.81
CA HIS A 175 18.94 -14.90 -18.29
C HIS A 175 19.92 -15.75 -17.46
N LEU A 176 19.71 -15.81 -16.14
CA LEU A 176 20.57 -16.56 -15.22
C LEU A 176 20.22 -18.05 -15.12
N ASP A 177 19.18 -18.51 -15.80
CA ASP A 177 18.61 -19.86 -15.64
C ASP A 177 18.43 -20.23 -14.16
N ALA A 178 17.91 -19.28 -13.37
CA ALA A 178 17.83 -19.39 -11.93
C ALA A 178 16.76 -20.39 -11.50
N ASN A 179 17.06 -21.23 -10.51
CA ASN A 179 16.11 -22.20 -9.95
C ASN A 179 15.05 -21.49 -9.09
N LEU A 180 14.08 -20.88 -9.73
CA LEU A 180 13.04 -20.04 -9.17
C LEU A 180 11.66 -20.46 -9.66
N LEU A 181 10.69 -20.59 -8.74
CA LEU A 181 9.28 -20.72 -9.08
C LEU A 181 8.58 -19.38 -8.90
N VAL A 182 7.99 -18.85 -9.96
CA VAL A 182 7.07 -17.70 -9.91
C VAL A 182 5.65 -18.25 -10.06
N VAL A 183 4.79 -17.96 -9.10
CA VAL A 183 3.36 -18.28 -9.14
C VAL A 183 2.58 -17.01 -9.39
N LEU A 184 2.02 -16.84 -10.57
CA LEU A 184 1.10 -15.78 -10.89
C LEU A 184 -0.29 -16.14 -10.38
N ASN A 185 -0.78 -15.39 -9.41
CA ASN A 185 -2.14 -15.44 -8.90
C ASN A 185 -3.00 -14.44 -9.68
N ASP A 186 -3.61 -14.90 -10.78
CA ASP A 186 -4.43 -14.10 -11.67
C ASP A 186 -5.90 -14.14 -11.22
N ASN A 187 -6.42 -13.00 -10.79
CA ASN A 187 -7.82 -12.84 -10.44
C ASN A 187 -8.48 -11.65 -11.19
N GLU A 188 -7.80 -11.13 -12.20
CA GLU A 188 -8.25 -10.03 -13.06
C GLU A 188 -8.45 -8.70 -12.31
N MET A 189 -7.88 -8.58 -11.09
CA MET A 189 -8.11 -7.44 -10.20
C MET A 189 -6.87 -7.05 -9.38
N SER A 190 -6.68 -5.74 -9.23
CA SER A 190 -5.88 -5.15 -8.14
C SER A 190 -6.79 -4.73 -6.97
N ILE A 191 -6.79 -3.45 -6.58
CA ILE A 191 -7.85 -2.88 -5.73
C ILE A 191 -9.14 -2.75 -6.54
N SER A 192 -9.04 -2.23 -7.79
CA SER A 192 -10.07 -2.17 -8.82
C SER A 192 -9.76 -3.15 -9.95
N GLU A 193 -10.51 -3.09 -11.05
CA GLU A 193 -10.17 -3.82 -12.28
C GLU A 193 -8.79 -3.41 -12.79
N ASN A 194 -8.02 -4.37 -13.27
CA ASN A 194 -6.70 -4.11 -13.80
C ASN A 194 -6.77 -3.31 -15.10
N VAL A 195 -5.83 -2.39 -15.27
CA VAL A 195 -5.67 -1.59 -16.48
C VAL A 195 -4.34 -1.89 -17.17
N GLY A 196 -4.27 -1.60 -18.48
CA GLY A 196 -3.04 -1.67 -19.26
C GLY A 196 -2.87 -2.94 -20.09
N GLY A 197 -1.82 -2.94 -20.93
CA GLY A 197 -1.57 -3.97 -21.94
C GLY A 197 -1.33 -5.38 -21.37
N ILE A 198 -0.74 -5.49 -20.19
CA ILE A 198 -0.51 -6.78 -19.54
C ILE A 198 -1.83 -7.41 -19.07
N ALA A 199 -2.74 -6.62 -18.50
CA ALA A 199 -4.06 -7.11 -18.13
C ALA A 199 -4.83 -7.62 -19.37
N SER A 200 -4.78 -6.87 -20.48
CA SER A 200 -5.37 -7.30 -21.74
C SER A 200 -4.70 -8.56 -22.31
N TYR A 201 -3.37 -8.68 -22.18
CA TYR A 201 -2.62 -9.86 -22.60
C TYR A 201 -3.01 -11.10 -21.80
N LEU A 202 -3.07 -11.01 -20.45
CA LEU A 202 -3.50 -12.11 -19.59
C LEU A 202 -4.95 -12.53 -19.87
N ALA A 203 -5.85 -11.55 -20.05
CA ALA A 203 -7.24 -11.82 -20.46
C ALA A 203 -7.31 -12.52 -21.84
N GLY A 204 -6.41 -12.16 -22.77
CA GLY A 204 -6.26 -12.83 -24.08
C GLY A 204 -5.84 -14.30 -23.95
N ILE A 205 -4.96 -14.63 -23.03
CA ILE A 205 -4.58 -16.01 -22.71
C ILE A 205 -5.83 -16.81 -22.31
N LEU A 206 -6.63 -16.27 -21.40
CA LEU A 206 -7.80 -16.94 -20.81
C LEU A 206 -8.94 -17.14 -21.82
N SER A 207 -9.03 -16.28 -22.84
CA SER A 207 -10.07 -16.33 -23.87
C SER A 207 -9.67 -17.14 -25.14
N SER A 208 -8.43 -17.61 -25.22
CA SER A 208 -7.92 -18.30 -26.41
C SER A 208 -8.57 -19.67 -26.64
N LYS A 209 -8.85 -20.02 -27.92
CA LYS A 209 -9.45 -21.31 -28.31
C LYS A 209 -8.64 -22.52 -27.84
N PRO A 210 -7.28 -22.53 -27.87
CA PRO A 210 -6.50 -23.64 -27.32
C PRO A 210 -6.72 -23.85 -25.82
N TYR A 211 -6.82 -22.78 -25.04
CA TYR A 211 -7.09 -22.88 -23.60
C TYR A 211 -8.46 -23.50 -23.31
N LEU A 212 -9.49 -23.08 -24.05
CA LEU A 212 -10.85 -23.63 -23.89
C LEU A 212 -10.92 -25.11 -24.28
N ALA A 213 -10.17 -25.54 -25.30
CA ALA A 213 -10.06 -26.94 -25.71
C ALA A 213 -9.33 -27.79 -24.68
N ILE A 214 -8.20 -27.32 -24.13
CA ILE A 214 -7.43 -28.01 -23.07
C ILE A 214 -8.27 -28.14 -21.80
N ARG A 215 -9.08 -27.15 -21.45
CA ARG A 215 -9.99 -27.19 -20.30
C ARG A 215 -11.05 -28.29 -20.42
N GLU A 216 -11.54 -28.55 -21.64
CA GLU A 216 -12.53 -29.60 -21.87
C GLU A 216 -11.89 -30.99 -22.05
N GLU A 217 -10.75 -31.10 -22.71
CA GLU A 217 -10.05 -32.36 -22.93
C GLU A 217 -9.16 -32.81 -21.75
N GLY A 218 -8.54 -31.87 -21.03
CA GLY A 218 -7.73 -32.16 -19.84
C GLY A 218 -8.51 -32.90 -18.75
N LYS A 219 -9.82 -32.70 -18.66
CA LYS A 219 -10.70 -33.50 -17.79
C LYS A 219 -10.82 -34.98 -18.24
N ARG A 220 -10.52 -35.27 -19.50
CA ARG A 220 -10.64 -36.64 -20.09
C ARG A 220 -9.32 -37.39 -20.18
N VAL A 221 -8.19 -36.72 -20.33
CA VAL A 221 -6.90 -37.37 -20.71
C VAL A 221 -5.99 -37.66 -19.52
N LEU A 222 -6.08 -36.88 -18.43
CA LEU A 222 -5.22 -37.06 -17.24
C LEU A 222 -5.51 -38.32 -16.41
N SER A 223 -6.53 -39.09 -16.75
CA SER A 223 -6.90 -40.29 -15.99
C SER A 223 -6.26 -41.58 -16.48
N HIS A 224 -5.60 -41.68 -17.64
CA HIS A 224 -5.35 -43.00 -18.24
C HIS A 224 -4.05 -43.21 -19.03
N LEU A 225 -2.90 -42.58 -18.86
CA LEU A 225 -1.66 -43.08 -19.52
C LEU A 225 -0.34 -42.53 -18.93
N PRO A 226 0.50 -43.38 -18.32
CA PRO A 226 1.92 -43.09 -18.07
C PRO A 226 2.71 -43.34 -19.36
N GLY A 227 3.32 -42.34 -19.94
CA GLY A 227 4.18 -42.43 -21.13
C GLY A 227 3.88 -41.47 -22.28
N ALA A 228 2.72 -40.84 -22.29
CA ALA A 228 2.33 -39.88 -23.35
C ALA A 228 2.97 -38.48 -23.21
N LEU A 229 3.58 -38.19 -22.07
CA LEU A 229 4.18 -36.88 -21.77
C LEU A 229 5.39 -36.55 -22.66
N GLU A 230 6.21 -37.56 -23.03
CA GLU A 230 7.45 -37.34 -23.80
C GLU A 230 7.16 -37.18 -25.30
N LEU A 231 6.10 -37.80 -25.81
CA LEU A 231 5.66 -37.65 -27.18
C LEU A 231 4.88 -36.35 -27.38
N ALA A 232 4.06 -35.96 -26.40
CA ALA A 232 3.37 -34.69 -26.36
C ALA A 232 4.35 -33.50 -26.34
N ARG A 233 5.43 -33.60 -25.57
CA ARG A 233 6.47 -32.57 -25.46
C ARG A 233 7.17 -32.26 -26.78
N ARG A 234 7.51 -33.27 -27.59
CA ARG A 234 8.16 -33.10 -28.90
C ARG A 234 7.21 -32.55 -29.97
N THR A 235 5.94 -32.87 -29.91
CA THR A 235 4.92 -32.36 -30.83
C THR A 235 4.49 -30.95 -30.45
N GLU A 236 4.50 -30.63 -29.16
CA GLU A 236 4.15 -29.33 -28.57
C GLU A 236 5.22 -28.27 -28.88
N GLU A 237 6.51 -28.63 -28.85
CA GLU A 237 7.63 -27.71 -29.19
C GLU A 237 7.57 -27.24 -30.65
N HIS A 238 7.04 -28.03 -31.58
CA HIS A 238 6.90 -27.65 -32.99
C HIS A 238 5.60 -26.90 -33.32
N MET A 239 4.56 -27.04 -32.51
CA MET A 239 3.30 -26.31 -32.68
C MET A 239 3.24 -24.99 -31.90
N LYS A 240 4.07 -24.79 -30.87
CA LYS A 240 4.13 -23.59 -30.04
C LYS A 240 4.63 -22.34 -30.79
N GLY A 241 5.31 -22.49 -31.91
CA GLY A 241 5.91 -21.38 -32.66
C GLY A 241 4.95 -20.46 -33.41
N MET A 242 3.65 -20.72 -33.44
CA MET A 242 2.76 -19.95 -34.31
C MET A 242 1.60 -19.22 -33.64
N VAL A 243 1.07 -19.57 -32.48
CA VAL A 243 -0.05 -18.81 -31.83
C VAL A 243 -0.27 -19.25 -30.36
N SER A 244 0.69 -19.09 -29.45
CA SER A 244 0.41 -19.27 -28.02
C SER A 244 0.64 -18.00 -27.23
N PRO A 245 -0.33 -17.56 -26.42
CA PRO A 245 -0.16 -16.41 -25.54
C PRO A 245 0.89 -16.57 -24.43
N ALA A 246 1.44 -17.77 -24.27
CA ALA A 246 2.53 -18.09 -23.34
C ALA A 246 3.89 -17.50 -23.76
N THR A 247 4.03 -17.01 -24.98
CA THR A 247 5.29 -16.58 -25.58
C THR A 247 6.06 -15.53 -24.81
N LEU A 248 5.41 -14.58 -24.12
CA LEU A 248 6.10 -13.51 -23.39
C LEU A 248 7.00 -14.07 -22.27
N PHE A 249 6.50 -14.97 -21.44
CA PHE A 249 7.27 -15.55 -20.33
C PHE A 249 8.28 -16.59 -20.82
N GLU A 250 7.96 -17.32 -21.88
CA GLU A 250 8.87 -18.26 -22.53
C GLU A 250 10.02 -17.54 -23.23
N GLU A 251 9.76 -16.42 -23.90
CA GLU A 251 10.80 -15.56 -24.49
C GLU A 251 11.72 -14.96 -23.42
N MET A 252 11.22 -14.76 -22.20
CA MET A 252 12.04 -14.36 -21.05
C MET A 252 12.83 -15.52 -20.43
N GLY A 253 12.72 -16.74 -20.95
CA GLY A 253 13.47 -17.90 -20.48
C GLY A 253 12.77 -18.73 -19.40
N PHE A 254 11.49 -18.51 -19.11
CA PHE A 254 10.74 -19.32 -18.16
C PHE A 254 10.04 -20.50 -18.81
N ASN A 255 9.99 -21.63 -18.12
CA ASN A 255 9.06 -22.71 -18.45
C ASN A 255 7.66 -22.30 -17.95
N TYR A 256 6.76 -21.96 -18.88
CA TYR A 256 5.40 -21.54 -18.56
C TYR A 256 4.45 -22.72 -18.40
N ILE A 257 3.69 -22.74 -17.31
CA ILE A 257 2.73 -23.79 -16.94
C ILE A 257 1.40 -23.14 -16.58
N GLY A 258 0.33 -23.53 -17.22
CA GLY A 258 -1.01 -23.02 -16.93
C GLY A 258 -1.70 -22.39 -18.14
N PRO A 259 -2.78 -21.59 -17.91
CA PRO A 259 -3.36 -21.30 -16.60
C PRO A 259 -4.13 -22.48 -15.99
N LEU A 260 -4.01 -22.66 -14.67
CA LEU A 260 -4.72 -23.68 -13.89
C LEU A 260 -5.85 -23.07 -13.06
N ASP A 261 -6.87 -23.86 -12.74
CA ASP A 261 -7.89 -23.46 -11.76
C ASP A 261 -7.29 -23.45 -10.34
N GLY A 262 -7.15 -22.27 -9.75
CA GLY A 262 -6.60 -22.07 -8.41
C GLY A 262 -7.48 -22.60 -7.27
N HIS A 263 -8.68 -23.08 -7.57
CA HIS A 263 -9.60 -23.69 -6.62
C HIS A 263 -9.68 -25.22 -6.76
N ASP A 264 -8.95 -25.81 -7.73
CA ASP A 264 -8.77 -27.26 -7.85
C ASP A 264 -7.53 -27.69 -7.08
N LEU A 265 -7.69 -27.89 -5.76
CA LEU A 265 -6.61 -28.25 -4.85
C LEU A 265 -5.85 -29.54 -5.25
N PRO A 266 -6.49 -30.64 -5.68
CA PRO A 266 -5.78 -31.82 -6.15
C PRO A 266 -4.86 -31.54 -7.34
N THR A 267 -5.34 -30.82 -8.36
CA THR A 267 -4.56 -30.46 -9.54
C THR A 267 -3.40 -29.55 -9.19
N LEU A 268 -3.61 -28.53 -8.32
CA LEU A 268 -2.55 -27.66 -7.82
C LEU A 268 -1.42 -28.44 -7.13
N ILE A 269 -1.77 -29.34 -6.22
CA ILE A 269 -0.80 -30.17 -5.49
C ILE A 269 0.01 -31.04 -6.46
N GLN A 270 -0.65 -31.71 -7.40
CA GLN A 270 0.03 -32.58 -8.37
C GLN A 270 0.98 -31.76 -9.24
N THR A 271 0.54 -30.59 -9.72
CA THR A 271 1.37 -29.72 -10.56
C THR A 271 2.57 -29.17 -9.79
N LEU A 272 2.37 -28.66 -8.58
CA LEU A 272 3.46 -28.14 -7.74
C LEU A 272 4.51 -29.23 -7.41
N ARG A 273 4.07 -30.47 -7.16
CA ARG A 273 4.99 -31.61 -6.98
C ARG A 273 5.80 -31.89 -8.24
N ASN A 274 5.17 -31.87 -9.41
CA ASN A 274 5.87 -32.08 -10.68
C ASN A 274 6.88 -30.97 -10.97
N ILE A 275 6.52 -29.71 -10.70
CA ILE A 275 7.39 -28.55 -10.89
C ILE A 275 8.58 -28.59 -9.92
N ARG A 276 8.40 -29.11 -8.71
CA ARG A 276 9.44 -29.16 -7.69
C ARG A 276 10.72 -29.81 -8.18
N ASP A 277 10.61 -30.81 -9.05
CA ASP A 277 11.74 -31.62 -9.54
C ASP A 277 12.33 -31.07 -10.85
N LEU A 278 11.80 -29.95 -11.38
CA LEU A 278 12.32 -29.27 -12.58
C LEU A 278 13.42 -28.28 -12.23
N ASP A 279 14.47 -28.23 -13.04
CA ASP A 279 15.52 -27.23 -12.95
C ASP A 279 15.15 -25.97 -13.76
N GLY A 280 15.85 -24.86 -13.49
CA GLY A 280 15.65 -23.58 -14.14
C GLY A 280 14.40 -22.81 -13.69
N PRO A 281 14.11 -21.65 -14.30
CA PRO A 281 13.03 -20.78 -13.90
C PRO A 281 11.66 -21.32 -14.37
N GLN A 282 10.74 -21.47 -13.43
CA GLN A 282 9.38 -21.97 -13.67
C GLN A 282 8.37 -20.86 -13.44
N PHE A 283 7.37 -20.73 -14.32
CA PHE A 283 6.29 -19.77 -14.20
C PHE A 283 4.94 -20.49 -14.19
N LEU A 284 4.31 -20.55 -13.03
CA LEU A 284 3.00 -21.18 -12.83
C LEU A 284 1.90 -20.12 -12.84
N HIS A 285 1.04 -20.14 -13.84
CA HIS A 285 -0.12 -19.27 -13.94
C HIS A 285 -1.34 -19.95 -13.30
N VAL A 286 -1.90 -19.33 -12.27
CA VAL A 286 -3.04 -19.86 -11.51
C VAL A 286 -4.18 -18.84 -11.55
N LYS A 287 -5.35 -19.24 -12.05
CA LYS A 287 -6.55 -18.42 -12.07
C LYS A 287 -7.33 -18.62 -10.77
N THR A 288 -7.53 -17.53 -10.03
CA THR A 288 -8.31 -17.53 -8.80
C THR A 288 -9.52 -16.58 -8.90
N ARG A 289 -10.37 -16.58 -7.88
CA ARG A 289 -11.47 -15.63 -7.75
C ARG A 289 -11.41 -14.95 -6.39
N LYS A 290 -11.31 -13.63 -6.41
CA LYS A 290 -11.30 -12.80 -5.19
C LYS A 290 -12.62 -12.99 -4.42
N GLY A 291 -12.54 -13.21 -3.11
CA GLY A 291 -13.72 -13.47 -2.28
C GLY A 291 -14.28 -14.89 -2.33
N ARG A 292 -13.58 -15.84 -2.96
CA ARG A 292 -14.05 -17.22 -3.20
C ARG A 292 -14.59 -17.90 -1.97
N GLY A 293 -15.83 -18.42 -2.07
CA GLY A 293 -16.53 -19.13 -0.99
C GLY A 293 -17.31 -18.24 -0.04
N PHE A 294 -17.27 -16.90 -0.21
CA PHE A 294 -18.13 -15.95 0.48
C PHE A 294 -18.95 -15.14 -0.52
N LEU A 295 -20.25 -15.46 -0.64
CA LEU A 295 -21.10 -14.94 -1.71
C LEU A 295 -21.13 -13.42 -1.82
N PRO A 296 -21.20 -12.63 -0.72
CA PRO A 296 -21.17 -11.18 -0.82
C PRO A 296 -19.85 -10.64 -1.40
N ALA A 297 -18.69 -11.25 -1.06
CA ALA A 297 -17.40 -10.82 -1.60
C ALA A 297 -17.17 -11.28 -3.05
N GLU A 298 -17.78 -12.38 -3.46
CA GLU A 298 -17.78 -12.80 -4.87
C GLU A 298 -18.66 -11.87 -5.74
N ALA A 299 -19.71 -11.26 -5.16
CA ALA A 299 -20.59 -10.31 -5.84
C ALA A 299 -20.01 -8.89 -5.89
N ASP A 300 -19.29 -8.46 -4.85
CA ASP A 300 -18.65 -7.15 -4.77
C ASP A 300 -17.17 -7.28 -4.30
N PRO A 301 -16.26 -7.71 -5.17
CA PRO A 301 -14.87 -7.92 -4.81
C PRO A 301 -14.10 -6.63 -4.50
N ILE A 302 -14.59 -5.46 -4.92
CA ILE A 302 -14.01 -4.15 -4.62
C ILE A 302 -14.40 -3.74 -3.20
N GLY A 303 -15.69 -3.77 -2.86
CA GLY A 303 -16.18 -3.42 -1.52
C GLY A 303 -15.65 -4.35 -0.43
N TYR A 304 -15.38 -5.61 -0.77
CA TYR A 304 -14.81 -6.62 0.12
C TYR A 304 -13.28 -6.78 -0.04
N HIS A 305 -12.58 -5.83 -0.65
CA HIS A 305 -11.10 -5.84 -0.66
C HIS A 305 -10.54 -5.79 0.76
N ALA A 306 -11.08 -4.89 1.60
CA ALA A 306 -10.81 -4.81 3.02
C ALA A 306 -12.11 -4.47 3.77
N ILE A 307 -12.32 -5.09 4.92
CA ILE A 307 -13.51 -4.84 5.74
C ILE A 307 -13.13 -4.16 7.06
N THR A 308 -14.07 -3.38 7.59
CA THR A 308 -14.00 -2.87 8.97
C THR A 308 -14.40 -3.96 9.94
N LYS A 309 -13.93 -3.86 11.17
CA LYS A 309 -14.33 -4.74 12.28
C LYS A 309 -15.85 -4.75 12.44
N LEU A 310 -16.47 -5.94 12.50
CA LEU A 310 -17.88 -6.09 12.81
C LEU A 310 -18.13 -5.80 14.30
N GLU A 311 -19.13 -4.98 14.60
CA GLU A 311 -19.56 -4.77 15.99
C GLU A 311 -20.25 -6.01 16.53
N LYS A 312 -20.17 -6.21 17.87
CA LYS A 312 -20.61 -7.44 18.55
C LYS A 312 -22.11 -7.78 18.42
N ASN A 313 -22.92 -6.89 17.91
CA ASN A 313 -24.38 -7.02 17.85
C ASN A 313 -24.91 -7.47 16.50
N GLY A 314 -24.25 -8.33 15.76
CA GLY A 314 -24.88 -9.06 14.64
C GLY A 314 -25.75 -8.23 13.65
N ASP A 315 -25.73 -6.92 13.76
CA ASP A 315 -26.55 -6.03 12.98
C ASP A 315 -25.97 -5.95 11.57
N ALA A 316 -26.63 -6.69 10.67
CA ALA A 316 -26.69 -6.26 9.29
C ALA A 316 -27.04 -4.76 9.29
N PRO A 317 -26.48 -3.94 8.37
CA PRO A 317 -26.71 -2.50 8.38
C PRO A 317 -28.23 -2.26 8.48
N SER A 318 -28.64 -1.71 9.62
CA SER A 318 -30.03 -1.44 9.93
C SER A 318 -30.63 -0.60 8.81
N SER A 319 -31.65 -1.11 8.18
CA SER A 319 -32.44 -0.40 7.17
C SER A 319 -33.34 0.71 7.74
N ALA A 320 -33.14 1.10 9.00
CA ALA A 320 -33.83 2.25 9.57
C ALA A 320 -33.08 3.53 9.16
N PRO A 321 -33.78 4.58 8.72
CA PRO A 321 -33.14 5.86 8.41
C PRO A 321 -32.74 6.55 9.73
N VAL A 322 -31.59 6.16 10.27
CA VAL A 322 -30.87 7.01 11.21
C VAL A 322 -30.43 8.21 10.38
N VAL A 323 -30.97 9.41 10.68
CA VAL A 323 -30.43 10.66 10.13
C VAL A 323 -28.95 10.65 10.48
N PRO A 324 -28.03 10.44 9.54
CA PRO A 324 -26.62 10.31 9.88
C PRO A 324 -26.17 11.68 10.36
N ALA A 325 -25.61 11.76 11.56
CA ALA A 325 -24.77 12.90 11.91
C ALA A 325 -23.81 13.10 10.72
N ARG A 326 -23.76 14.29 10.15
CA ARG A 326 -23.03 14.62 8.93
C ARG A 326 -21.59 14.16 9.14
N LYS A 327 -21.19 13.04 8.52
CA LYS A 327 -19.83 12.48 8.66
C LYS A 327 -18.87 13.56 8.20
N LYS A 328 -17.87 13.88 9.02
CA LYS A 328 -16.80 14.81 8.63
C LYS A 328 -16.17 14.30 7.34
N PRO A 329 -15.93 15.16 6.33
CA PRO A 329 -15.28 14.74 5.10
C PRO A 329 -13.86 14.25 5.39
N LYS A 330 -13.40 13.27 4.63
CA LYS A 330 -11.99 12.86 4.65
C LYS A 330 -11.19 13.81 3.77
N TYR A 331 -9.89 13.96 4.03
CA TYR A 331 -9.01 14.78 3.19
C TYR A 331 -9.02 14.33 1.72
N CYS A 332 -9.04 13.03 1.44
CA CYS A 332 -9.19 12.55 0.07
C CYS A 332 -10.51 13.00 -0.60
N ASN A 333 -11.61 13.18 0.17
CA ASN A 333 -12.85 13.72 -0.38
C ASN A 333 -12.72 15.21 -0.72
N VAL A 334 -11.99 15.98 0.12
CA VAL A 334 -11.67 17.39 -0.18
C VAL A 334 -10.85 17.49 -1.47
N PHE A 335 -9.85 16.62 -1.64
CA PHE A 335 -9.06 16.54 -2.85
C PHE A 335 -9.92 16.18 -4.07
N GLY A 336 -10.73 15.12 -3.99
CA GLY A 336 -11.57 14.69 -5.12
C GLY A 336 -12.61 15.71 -5.54
N GLU A 337 -13.18 16.49 -4.59
CA GLU A 337 -14.06 17.64 -4.87
C GLU A 337 -13.30 18.77 -5.54
N TRP A 338 -12.18 19.18 -4.96
CA TRP A 338 -11.32 20.22 -5.51
C TRP A 338 -10.88 19.90 -6.94
N LEU A 339 -10.47 18.64 -7.20
CA LEU A 339 -10.01 18.22 -8.52
C LEU A 339 -11.11 18.37 -9.59
N CYS A 340 -12.35 17.99 -9.27
CA CYS A 340 -13.48 18.19 -10.15
C CYS A 340 -13.80 19.66 -10.40
N ASP A 341 -13.78 20.48 -9.34
CA ASP A 341 -14.07 21.91 -9.44
C ASP A 341 -12.99 22.66 -10.24
N MET A 342 -11.71 22.33 -10.00
CA MET A 342 -10.59 22.93 -10.76
C MET A 342 -10.63 22.51 -12.23
N ALA A 343 -10.94 21.24 -12.52
CA ALA A 343 -11.08 20.76 -13.89
C ALA A 343 -12.26 21.39 -14.66
N ALA A 344 -13.27 21.89 -13.96
CA ALA A 344 -14.37 22.60 -14.57
C ALA A 344 -13.96 24.01 -15.06
N VAL A 345 -12.96 24.63 -14.41
CA VAL A 345 -12.48 25.98 -14.75
C VAL A 345 -11.19 25.99 -15.57
N ASP A 346 -10.37 24.93 -15.51
CA ASP A 346 -9.14 24.80 -16.31
C ASP A 346 -9.13 23.48 -17.08
N GLN A 347 -9.17 23.58 -18.41
CA GLN A 347 -9.17 22.43 -19.32
C GLN A 347 -7.82 21.72 -19.41
N ARG A 348 -6.72 22.34 -18.97
CA ARG A 348 -5.37 21.76 -18.96
C ARG A 348 -5.16 20.74 -17.86
N LEU A 349 -6.03 20.72 -16.82
CA LEU A 349 -5.91 19.81 -15.72
C LEU A 349 -6.08 18.36 -16.16
N ILE A 350 -5.12 17.51 -15.79
CA ILE A 350 -5.14 16.07 -16.01
C ILE A 350 -4.91 15.37 -14.66
N GLY A 351 -5.76 14.43 -14.31
CA GLY A 351 -5.61 13.60 -13.10
C GLY A 351 -4.93 12.27 -13.39
N ILE A 352 -3.85 11.96 -12.67
CA ILE A 352 -3.07 10.72 -12.82
C ILE A 352 -3.00 10.01 -11.47
N THR A 353 -3.15 8.69 -11.47
CA THR A 353 -2.98 7.89 -10.26
C THR A 353 -2.40 6.50 -10.56
N PRO A 354 -1.46 5.99 -9.73
CA PRO A 354 -1.01 4.60 -9.82
C PRO A 354 -1.93 3.69 -8.98
N ALA A 355 -2.99 3.15 -9.59
CA ALA A 355 -3.95 2.18 -9.01
C ALA A 355 -4.68 2.65 -7.73
N MET A 356 -4.78 3.98 -7.47
CA MET A 356 -5.37 4.52 -6.24
C MET A 356 -6.68 5.28 -6.48
N ARG A 357 -7.44 4.93 -7.53
CA ARG A 357 -8.71 5.61 -7.89
C ARG A 357 -9.69 5.73 -6.73
N GLU A 358 -9.95 4.61 -6.04
CA GLU A 358 -10.88 4.56 -4.91
C GLU A 358 -10.29 5.24 -3.67
N GLY A 359 -9.03 4.96 -3.40
CA GLY A 359 -8.34 5.43 -2.20
C GLY A 359 -8.15 6.95 -2.15
N SER A 360 -7.92 7.58 -3.30
CA SER A 360 -7.73 9.04 -3.44
C SER A 360 -9.00 9.77 -3.92
N ASP A 361 -10.16 9.11 -3.93
CA ASP A 361 -11.47 9.68 -4.32
C ASP A 361 -11.53 10.25 -5.76
N LEU A 362 -10.89 9.56 -6.70
CA LEU A 362 -10.90 9.92 -8.12
C LEU A 362 -12.08 9.37 -8.91
N ILE A 363 -13.01 8.62 -8.26
CA ILE A 363 -14.14 7.97 -8.94
C ILE A 363 -15.03 8.99 -9.66
N ARG A 364 -15.32 10.15 -9.02
CA ARG A 364 -16.12 11.22 -9.64
C ARG A 364 -15.40 11.84 -10.82
N PHE A 365 -14.11 12.14 -10.65
CA PHE A 365 -13.28 12.74 -11.68
C PHE A 365 -13.17 11.82 -12.90
N SER A 366 -12.91 10.53 -12.71
CA SER A 366 -12.79 9.55 -13.80
C SER A 366 -14.09 9.39 -14.63
N LYS A 367 -15.27 9.64 -14.00
CA LYS A 367 -16.55 9.60 -14.69
C LYS A 367 -16.90 10.92 -15.38
N ALA A 368 -16.57 12.05 -14.76
CA ALA A 368 -16.88 13.38 -15.27
C ALA A 368 -15.92 13.82 -16.39
N TYR A 369 -14.66 13.38 -16.31
CA TYR A 369 -13.58 13.78 -17.23
C TYR A 369 -12.76 12.58 -17.70
N PRO A 370 -13.36 11.57 -18.37
CA PRO A 370 -12.68 10.33 -18.73
C PRO A 370 -11.45 10.55 -19.61
N ASP A 371 -11.46 11.54 -20.50
CA ASP A 371 -10.36 11.88 -21.41
C ASP A 371 -9.21 12.65 -20.71
N ARG A 372 -9.38 13.00 -19.44
CA ARG A 372 -8.39 13.71 -18.61
C ARG A 372 -8.02 12.93 -17.36
N TYR A 373 -8.38 11.65 -17.30
CA TYR A 373 -8.09 10.73 -16.22
C TYR A 373 -7.23 9.56 -16.69
N TYR A 374 -6.13 9.32 -16.00
CA TYR A 374 -5.21 8.21 -16.30
C TYR A 374 -4.91 7.41 -15.05
N ASP A 375 -5.36 6.16 -15.01
CA ASP A 375 -4.85 5.15 -14.09
C ASP A 375 -3.75 4.36 -14.80
N VAL A 376 -2.55 4.39 -14.23
CA VAL A 376 -1.37 3.76 -14.83
C VAL A 376 -1.05 2.39 -14.24
N ALA A 377 -2.00 1.76 -13.56
CA ALA A 377 -1.79 0.56 -12.77
C ALA A 377 -0.75 0.79 -11.65
N ILE A 378 -0.13 -0.26 -11.10
CA ILE A 378 0.87 -0.12 -10.03
C ILE A 378 2.22 0.22 -10.66
N ALA A 379 2.35 1.46 -11.13
CA ALA A 379 3.53 1.95 -11.87
C ALA A 379 3.85 3.40 -11.48
N GLU A 380 4.31 3.61 -10.26
CA GLU A 380 4.53 4.92 -9.66
C GLU A 380 5.58 5.74 -10.45
N GLN A 381 6.68 5.13 -10.88
CA GLN A 381 7.71 5.77 -11.72
C GLN A 381 7.09 6.29 -13.02
N HIS A 382 6.30 5.44 -13.69
CA HIS A 382 5.62 5.81 -14.93
C HIS A 382 4.63 6.96 -14.72
N ALA A 383 3.88 6.95 -13.60
CA ALA A 383 2.95 8.04 -13.27
C ALA A 383 3.63 9.41 -13.25
N VAL A 384 4.81 9.48 -12.61
CA VAL A 384 5.56 10.74 -12.47
C VAL A 384 6.16 11.18 -13.81
N THR A 385 6.81 10.27 -14.55
CA THR A 385 7.39 10.60 -15.87
C THR A 385 6.33 10.95 -16.90
N LEU A 386 5.16 10.26 -16.87
CA LEU A 386 4.01 10.58 -17.72
C LEU A 386 3.51 12.00 -17.45
N ALA A 387 3.39 12.38 -16.16
CA ALA A 387 3.03 13.73 -15.76
C ALA A 387 4.04 14.77 -16.29
N ALA A 388 5.34 14.49 -16.15
CA ALA A 388 6.39 15.35 -16.69
C ALA A 388 6.24 15.56 -18.21
N GLY A 389 6.05 14.48 -18.96
CA GLY A 389 5.84 14.56 -20.42
C GLY A 389 4.61 15.38 -20.80
N MET A 390 3.50 15.22 -20.05
CA MET A 390 2.29 16.04 -20.28
C MET A 390 2.49 17.51 -19.95
N ALA A 391 3.26 17.81 -18.90
CA ALA A 391 3.59 19.19 -18.53
C ALA A 391 4.44 19.87 -19.62
N CYS A 392 5.35 19.17 -20.28
CA CYS A 392 6.12 19.68 -21.42
C CYS A 392 5.23 20.15 -22.58
N GLU A 393 4.05 19.57 -22.76
CA GLU A 393 3.06 19.92 -23.78
C GLU A 393 2.01 20.93 -23.27
N GLY A 394 2.24 21.55 -22.10
CA GLY A 394 1.40 22.61 -21.54
C GLY A 394 0.16 22.13 -20.78
N ALA A 395 0.02 20.83 -20.52
CA ALA A 395 -0.96 20.34 -19.57
C ALA A 395 -0.54 20.67 -18.14
N LYS A 396 -1.51 20.60 -17.20
CA LYS A 396 -1.27 20.78 -15.75
C LYS A 396 -1.64 19.48 -15.03
N PRO A 397 -0.74 18.50 -14.98
CA PRO A 397 -1.01 17.22 -14.37
C PRO A 397 -1.02 17.31 -12.84
N VAL A 398 -1.98 16.59 -12.24
CA VAL A 398 -2.12 16.36 -10.81
C VAL A 398 -1.91 14.88 -10.55
N VAL A 399 -0.82 14.52 -9.88
CA VAL A 399 -0.50 13.14 -9.52
C VAL A 399 -1.04 12.86 -8.12
N ALA A 400 -2.09 12.03 -8.04
CA ALA A 400 -2.67 11.57 -6.78
C ALA A 400 -1.99 10.27 -6.34
N ILE A 401 -1.17 10.34 -5.31
CA ILE A 401 -0.31 9.24 -4.86
C ILE A 401 -0.20 9.22 -3.34
N TYR A 402 -0.05 8.02 -2.75
CA TYR A 402 0.21 7.92 -1.32
C TYR A 402 1.66 8.30 -0.99
N SER A 403 1.87 8.92 0.16
CA SER A 403 3.19 9.34 0.63
C SER A 403 4.22 8.21 0.55
N THR A 404 3.90 7.04 1.11
CA THR A 404 4.80 5.88 1.08
C THR A 404 5.08 5.36 -0.34
N PHE A 405 4.11 5.45 -1.27
CA PHE A 405 4.27 4.96 -2.64
C PHE A 405 5.05 5.93 -3.54
N LEU A 406 5.03 7.23 -3.23
CA LEU A 406 5.86 8.21 -3.94
C LEU A 406 7.36 7.94 -3.78
N GLN A 407 7.79 7.22 -2.73
CA GLN A 407 9.17 6.76 -2.57
C GLN A 407 9.66 5.98 -3.80
N ARG A 408 8.77 5.24 -4.49
CA ARG A 408 9.11 4.48 -5.71
C ARG A 408 9.23 5.36 -6.95
N GLY A 409 8.68 6.57 -6.94
CA GLY A 409 8.78 7.56 -8.00
C GLY A 409 9.72 8.74 -7.68
N TYR A 410 10.56 8.60 -6.66
CA TYR A 410 11.39 9.69 -6.15
C TYR A 410 12.48 10.13 -7.14
N ASP A 411 13.14 9.19 -7.82
CA ASP A 411 14.09 9.52 -8.87
C ASP A 411 13.43 10.32 -10.00
N GLN A 412 12.26 9.89 -10.47
CA GLN A 412 11.51 10.55 -11.53
C GLN A 412 10.99 11.93 -11.10
N LEU A 413 10.63 12.10 -9.83
CA LEU A 413 10.28 13.41 -9.28
C LEU A 413 11.47 14.36 -9.34
N ILE A 414 12.67 13.92 -9.01
CA ILE A 414 13.89 14.73 -9.08
C ILE A 414 14.28 14.96 -10.53
N HIS A 415 14.52 13.89 -11.29
CA HIS A 415 15.13 13.93 -12.62
C HIS A 415 14.17 14.45 -13.69
N ASP A 416 12.94 13.90 -13.74
CA ASP A 416 12.03 14.20 -14.84
C ASP A 416 11.17 15.44 -14.58
N VAL A 417 10.93 15.79 -13.31
CA VAL A 417 10.08 16.93 -12.95
C VAL A 417 10.89 18.11 -12.42
N ALA A 418 11.61 17.94 -11.30
CA ALA A 418 12.21 19.08 -10.59
C ALA A 418 13.40 19.68 -11.31
N VAL A 419 14.30 18.87 -11.90
CA VAL A 419 15.46 19.36 -12.69
C VAL A 419 15.00 20.21 -13.88
N GLN A 420 13.81 19.93 -14.42
CA GLN A 420 13.23 20.63 -15.55
C GLN A 420 12.23 21.73 -15.14
N GLU A 421 12.04 21.93 -13.83
CA GLU A 421 11.12 22.92 -13.26
C GLU A 421 9.67 22.80 -13.80
N LEU A 422 9.23 21.56 -14.07
CA LEU A 422 7.94 21.31 -14.71
C LEU A 422 6.77 21.52 -13.74
N ASP A 423 5.68 22.08 -14.28
CA ASP A 423 4.45 22.38 -13.56
C ASP A 423 3.63 21.10 -13.30
N VAL A 424 4.05 20.35 -12.28
CA VAL A 424 3.39 19.11 -11.82
C VAL A 424 2.96 19.27 -10.36
N THR A 425 1.67 19.05 -10.10
CA THR A 425 1.12 19.07 -8.73
C THR A 425 1.06 17.65 -8.17
N PHE A 426 1.68 17.42 -7.01
CA PHE A 426 1.62 16.17 -6.28
C PHE A 426 0.61 16.28 -5.13
N ALA A 427 -0.53 15.60 -5.24
CA ALA A 427 -1.50 15.42 -4.16
C ALA A 427 -1.11 14.17 -3.37
N ILE A 428 -0.37 14.38 -2.27
CA ILE A 428 0.24 13.31 -1.47
C ILE A 428 -0.70 12.94 -0.33
N ASP A 429 -1.43 11.86 -0.51
CA ASP A 429 -2.35 11.31 0.47
C ASP A 429 -1.62 10.37 1.45
N ARG A 430 -2.19 10.12 2.62
CA ARG A 430 -1.64 9.26 3.68
C ARG A 430 -0.27 9.73 4.19
N ALA A 431 -0.08 11.02 4.31
CA ALA A 431 1.07 11.59 5.01
C ALA A 431 1.00 11.30 6.52
N GLY A 432 2.14 11.09 7.16
CA GLY A 432 2.22 10.77 8.58
C GLY A 432 1.82 9.32 8.90
N LEU A 433 1.31 9.09 10.11
CA LEU A 433 0.93 7.78 10.61
C LEU A 433 -0.43 7.33 10.06
N VAL A 434 -0.45 6.29 9.25
CA VAL A 434 -1.68 5.83 8.58
C VAL A 434 -2.47 4.78 9.36
N GLY A 435 -1.86 4.20 10.41
CA GLY A 435 -2.56 3.30 11.33
C GLY A 435 -2.29 1.83 11.10
N GLU A 436 -3.31 1.05 10.81
CA GLU A 436 -3.32 -0.41 10.94
C GLU A 436 -2.43 -1.16 9.94
N ASP A 437 -1.99 -0.52 8.86
CA ASP A 437 -1.08 -1.12 7.87
C ASP A 437 0.40 -0.99 8.26
N GLY A 438 0.69 -0.15 9.26
CA GLY A 438 1.97 -0.07 9.95
C GLY A 438 3.12 0.52 9.13
N PRO A 439 4.37 0.16 9.47
CA PRO A 439 5.59 0.82 9.01
C PRO A 439 5.78 0.83 7.49
N THR A 440 5.20 -0.12 6.77
CA THR A 440 5.28 -0.17 5.30
C THR A 440 4.39 0.87 4.62
N HIS A 441 3.40 1.42 5.33
CA HIS A 441 2.41 2.33 4.78
C HIS A 441 2.42 3.72 5.41
N HIS A 442 3.15 3.94 6.52
CA HIS A 442 3.32 5.27 7.10
C HIS A 442 4.02 6.21 6.14
N GLY A 443 3.48 7.42 5.97
CA GLY A 443 4.08 8.52 5.23
C GLY A 443 5.02 9.34 6.10
N SER A 444 6.02 8.69 6.70
CA SER A 444 6.85 9.25 7.76
C SER A 444 8.07 10.03 7.26
N MET A 445 8.35 10.03 5.96
CA MET A 445 9.61 10.51 5.41
C MET A 445 9.45 11.52 4.27
N ASP A 446 8.22 11.83 3.85
CA ASP A 446 7.95 12.65 2.67
C ASP A 446 8.48 14.09 2.81
N LEU A 447 8.35 14.73 3.98
CA LEU A 447 8.95 16.04 4.20
C LEU A 447 10.47 15.99 4.07
N SER A 448 11.10 14.96 4.64
CA SER A 448 12.56 14.81 4.64
C SER A 448 13.12 14.66 3.23
N TYR A 449 12.56 13.75 2.41
CA TYR A 449 13.09 13.50 1.07
C TYR A 449 12.65 14.53 0.02
N LEU A 450 11.52 15.22 0.21
CA LEU A 450 11.09 16.29 -0.69
C LEU A 450 11.79 17.61 -0.41
N ARG A 451 12.10 17.91 0.85
CA ARG A 451 12.67 19.20 1.24
C ARG A 451 14.04 19.48 0.63
N CYS A 452 14.84 18.46 0.37
CA CYS A 452 16.16 18.62 -0.26
C CYS A 452 16.08 18.87 -1.78
N VAL A 453 14.91 18.68 -2.43
CA VAL A 453 14.74 18.86 -3.88
C VAL A 453 14.69 20.35 -4.22
N PRO A 454 15.60 20.90 -5.06
CA PRO A 454 15.56 22.31 -5.46
C PRO A 454 14.26 22.68 -6.17
N GLY A 455 13.77 23.90 -5.97
CA GLY A 455 12.58 24.42 -6.63
C GLY A 455 11.24 23.82 -6.16
N MET A 456 11.25 22.74 -5.39
CA MET A 456 10.04 22.06 -4.91
C MET A 456 9.31 22.91 -3.86
N VAL A 457 8.02 23.17 -4.07
CA VAL A 457 7.11 23.72 -3.05
C VAL A 457 6.47 22.59 -2.26
N ILE A 458 6.39 22.72 -0.92
CA ILE A 458 5.82 21.71 -0.03
C ILE A 458 4.88 22.37 0.96
N LEU A 459 3.61 21.97 0.91
CA LEU A 459 2.53 22.50 1.74
C LEU A 459 1.92 21.38 2.61
N ALA A 460 1.60 21.73 3.87
CA ALA A 460 1.05 20.80 4.85
C ALA A 460 -0.16 21.43 5.56
N PRO A 461 -1.40 21.12 5.14
CA PRO A 461 -2.61 21.73 5.67
C PRO A 461 -2.91 21.26 7.10
N ALA A 462 -3.37 22.19 7.93
CA ALA A 462 -3.83 21.92 9.29
C ALA A 462 -5.27 21.37 9.32
N ASP A 463 -6.07 21.69 8.31
CA ASP A 463 -7.48 21.32 8.23
C ASP A 463 -7.98 21.20 6.77
N GLU A 464 -9.26 20.86 6.62
CA GLU A 464 -9.89 20.61 5.33
C GLU A 464 -9.97 21.86 4.44
N ALA A 465 -10.19 23.04 5.04
CA ALA A 465 -10.27 24.29 4.29
C ALA A 465 -8.90 24.69 3.74
N GLU A 466 -7.86 24.59 4.56
CA GLU A 466 -6.48 24.80 4.11
C GLU A 466 -6.05 23.79 3.05
N CYS A 467 -6.46 22.52 3.17
CA CYS A 467 -6.16 21.49 2.15
C CYS A 467 -6.66 21.96 0.78
N ARG A 468 -7.90 22.43 0.68
CA ARG A 468 -8.47 22.94 -0.58
C ARG A 468 -7.73 24.17 -1.11
N ALA A 469 -7.42 25.14 -0.26
CA ALA A 469 -6.70 26.36 -0.63
C ALA A 469 -5.25 26.08 -1.05
N MET A 470 -4.57 25.13 -0.37
CA MET A 470 -3.21 24.71 -0.69
C MET A 470 -3.14 23.93 -2.00
N LEU A 471 -4.12 23.08 -2.29
CA LEU A 471 -4.23 22.41 -3.59
C LEU A 471 -4.36 23.44 -4.73
N SER A 472 -5.15 24.50 -4.52
CA SER A 472 -5.24 25.60 -5.48
C SER A 472 -3.91 26.36 -5.60
N ALA A 473 -3.21 26.62 -4.49
CA ALA A 473 -1.92 27.29 -4.50
C ALA A 473 -0.84 26.46 -5.23
N ALA A 474 -0.77 25.18 -4.95
CA ALA A 474 0.14 24.26 -5.62
C ALA A 474 -0.14 24.16 -7.14
N TYR A 475 -1.41 24.07 -7.52
CA TYR A 475 -1.82 24.03 -8.93
C TYR A 475 -1.50 25.30 -9.72
N HIS A 476 -1.55 26.47 -9.08
CA HIS A 476 -1.21 27.74 -9.73
C HIS A 476 0.29 28.08 -9.68
N HIS A 477 1.08 27.35 -8.89
CA HIS A 477 2.53 27.52 -8.84
C HIS A 477 3.17 27.08 -10.16
N PRO A 478 4.04 27.91 -10.78
CA PRO A 478 4.67 27.58 -12.06
C PRO A 478 5.91 26.68 -11.86
N GLY A 479 5.74 25.49 -11.32
CA GLY A 479 6.81 24.53 -11.04
C GLY A 479 6.32 23.37 -10.17
N PRO A 480 7.22 22.48 -9.72
CA PRO A 480 6.83 21.32 -8.93
C PRO A 480 6.31 21.71 -7.54
N ALA A 481 5.12 21.23 -7.21
CA ALA A 481 4.50 21.54 -5.91
C ALA A 481 3.82 20.30 -5.32
N ALA A 482 3.92 20.13 -4.00
CA ALA A 482 3.29 19.05 -3.26
C ALA A 482 2.39 19.60 -2.14
N VAL A 483 1.22 19.00 -2.01
CA VAL A 483 0.34 19.14 -0.85
C VAL A 483 0.24 17.79 -0.17
N ARG A 484 0.74 17.68 1.05
CA ARG A 484 0.71 16.43 1.82
C ARG A 484 -0.35 16.48 2.91
N TYR A 485 -1.26 15.53 2.92
CA TYR A 485 -2.38 15.49 3.87
C TYR A 485 -2.59 14.10 4.46
N PRO A 486 -3.11 13.99 5.72
CA PRO A 486 -3.21 12.73 6.44
C PRO A 486 -4.37 11.86 5.94
N ARG A 487 -4.33 10.58 6.30
CA ARG A 487 -5.45 9.66 6.18
C ARG A 487 -6.60 10.05 7.12
N GLY A 488 -7.83 10.00 6.64
CA GLY A 488 -9.02 10.20 7.47
C GLY A 488 -9.58 11.61 7.40
N SER A 489 -10.37 11.97 8.42
CA SER A 489 -11.03 13.26 8.52
C SER A 489 -10.23 14.21 9.40
N GLY A 490 -10.26 15.51 9.06
CA GLY A 490 -9.69 16.55 9.88
C GLY A 490 -10.63 17.01 11.00
N PRO A 491 -10.40 18.22 11.55
CA PRO A 491 -11.21 18.79 12.65
C PRO A 491 -12.68 19.00 12.26
N GLY A 492 -13.01 19.07 10.95
CA GLY A 492 -14.37 19.24 10.45
C GLY A 492 -14.77 20.72 10.29
N VAL A 493 -13.82 21.52 9.83
CA VAL A 493 -14.09 22.94 9.51
C VAL A 493 -14.94 23.08 8.25
N ALA A 494 -15.59 24.22 8.09
CA ALA A 494 -16.36 24.52 6.88
C ALA A 494 -15.41 24.67 5.69
N ILE A 495 -15.64 23.90 4.62
CA ILE A 495 -14.83 23.94 3.40
C ILE A 495 -15.44 24.99 2.47
N PRO A 496 -14.68 26.03 2.07
CA PRO A 496 -15.16 27.00 1.11
C PRO A 496 -15.33 26.37 -0.27
N SER A 497 -16.30 26.84 -1.04
CA SER A 497 -16.53 26.36 -2.43
C SER A 497 -15.62 27.03 -3.46
N HIS A 498 -14.99 28.17 -3.13
CA HIS A 498 -14.08 28.87 -4.03
C HIS A 498 -12.73 28.13 -4.18
N LEU A 499 -11.99 28.50 -5.23
CA LEU A 499 -10.67 27.93 -5.58
C LEU A 499 -9.54 28.93 -5.32
N GLU A 500 -9.74 29.86 -4.41
CA GLU A 500 -8.72 30.86 -4.07
C GLU A 500 -7.48 30.18 -3.47
N PRO A 501 -6.29 30.49 -4.02
CA PRO A 501 -5.05 29.95 -3.52
C PRO A 501 -4.63 30.61 -2.21
N LEU A 502 -3.99 29.83 -1.34
CA LEU A 502 -3.31 30.33 -0.16
C LEU A 502 -1.94 30.90 -0.55
N GLU A 503 -1.46 31.92 0.15
CA GLU A 503 -0.13 32.49 -0.08
C GLU A 503 0.95 31.51 0.38
N ILE A 504 1.82 31.08 -0.56
CA ILE A 504 2.92 30.15 -0.30
C ILE A 504 4.01 30.84 0.54
N GLY A 505 4.53 30.13 1.54
CA GLY A 505 5.61 30.64 2.40
C GLY A 505 5.15 31.63 3.48
N LYS A 506 3.84 31.71 3.77
CA LYS A 506 3.28 32.52 4.84
C LYS A 506 2.62 31.69 5.91
N ALA A 507 3.10 31.83 7.15
CA ALA A 507 2.53 31.23 8.34
C ALA A 507 1.30 32.00 8.83
N GLU A 508 0.48 31.35 9.64
CA GLU A 508 -0.68 31.96 10.30
C GLU A 508 -0.47 31.97 11.81
N LEU A 509 -0.56 33.16 12.40
CA LEU A 509 -0.60 33.29 13.85
C LEU A 509 -1.99 32.91 14.36
N ARG A 510 -2.11 31.74 14.99
CA ARG A 510 -3.37 31.22 15.56
C ARG A 510 -3.59 31.67 17.00
N ARG A 511 -2.52 31.85 17.75
CA ARG A 511 -2.54 32.35 19.13
C ARG A 511 -1.25 33.11 19.44
N GLU A 512 -1.36 34.22 20.14
CA GLU A 512 -0.22 34.92 20.74
C GLU A 512 -0.16 34.64 22.25
N SER A 513 1.03 34.43 22.79
CA SER A 513 1.26 34.26 24.23
C SER A 513 1.08 35.61 24.96
N GLY A 514 0.41 35.54 26.13
CA GLY A 514 0.30 36.69 27.03
C GLY A 514 1.49 36.88 27.95
N ALA A 515 2.48 35.95 27.95
CA ALA A 515 3.66 36.06 28.78
C ALA A 515 4.60 37.20 28.37
N GLU A 516 5.53 37.60 29.24
CA GLU A 516 6.53 38.61 28.93
C GLU A 516 7.46 38.15 27.79
N PRO A 517 7.90 39.09 26.90
CA PRO A 517 8.92 38.78 25.90
C PRO A 517 10.17 38.12 26.52
N GLY A 518 10.72 37.09 25.86
CA GLY A 518 11.86 36.33 26.35
C GLY A 518 11.53 35.26 27.41
N LYS A 519 10.24 35.11 27.77
CA LYS A 519 9.72 34.03 28.62
C LYS A 519 8.62 33.23 27.91
N ARG A 520 8.42 33.47 26.63
CA ARG A 520 7.38 32.86 25.80
C ARG A 520 7.88 31.60 25.16
N VAL A 521 6.99 30.66 24.92
CA VAL A 521 7.22 29.48 24.08
C VAL A 521 6.48 29.66 22.76
N ALA A 522 7.12 29.40 21.62
CA ALA A 522 6.47 29.39 20.33
C ALA A 522 6.37 27.96 19.77
N LEU A 523 5.16 27.56 19.43
CA LEU A 523 4.87 26.30 18.74
C LEU A 523 4.77 26.56 17.23
N LEU A 524 5.70 26.02 16.46
CA LEU A 524 5.75 26.08 15.00
C LEU A 524 5.21 24.73 14.47
N ALA A 525 3.91 24.66 14.21
CA ALA A 525 3.23 23.42 13.88
C ALA A 525 3.03 23.26 12.37
N PHE A 526 3.31 22.05 11.87
CA PHE A 526 3.15 21.68 10.47
C PHE A 526 2.05 20.62 10.32
N GLY A 527 1.06 20.87 9.45
CA GLY A 527 0.03 19.90 9.10
C GLY A 527 -0.89 19.52 10.27
N SER A 528 -1.16 18.21 10.40
CA SER A 528 -2.09 17.62 11.38
C SER A 528 -1.78 17.97 12.84
N LEU A 529 -0.50 18.21 13.17
CA LEU A 529 -0.10 18.52 14.54
C LEU A 529 -0.50 19.92 15.02
N ASN A 530 -1.12 20.73 14.18
CA ASN A 530 -1.79 21.96 14.60
C ASN A 530 -2.93 21.70 15.61
N GLY A 531 -3.58 20.54 15.57
CA GLY A 531 -4.59 20.14 16.56
C GLY A 531 -4.02 20.06 17.97
N PRO A 532 -3.10 19.12 18.25
CA PRO A 532 -2.42 19.03 19.53
C PRO A 532 -1.71 20.33 19.94
N ALA A 533 -1.09 21.04 18.98
CA ALA A 533 -0.44 22.33 19.26
C ALA A 533 -1.39 23.38 19.82
N ALA A 534 -2.62 23.45 19.34
CA ALA A 534 -3.63 24.38 19.86
C ALA A 534 -4.00 24.10 21.32
N GLU A 535 -4.11 22.82 21.70
CA GLU A 535 -4.38 22.42 23.06
C GLU A 535 -3.21 22.77 24.00
N VAL A 536 -1.98 22.49 23.58
CA VAL A 536 -0.76 22.81 24.33
C VAL A 536 -0.57 24.33 24.44
N ALA A 537 -0.81 25.08 23.36
CA ALA A 537 -0.71 26.54 23.39
C ALA A 537 -1.69 27.16 24.37
N ALA A 538 -2.90 26.60 24.50
CA ALA A 538 -3.86 27.04 25.49
C ALA A 538 -3.44 26.71 26.92
N SER A 539 -2.87 25.51 27.16
CA SER A 539 -2.42 25.04 28.48
C SER A 539 -1.19 25.81 28.99
N LEU A 540 -0.21 26.07 28.12
CA LEU A 540 1.07 26.70 28.49
C LEU A 540 1.10 28.21 28.25
N ASP A 541 0.01 28.82 27.81
CA ASP A 541 -0.01 30.19 27.30
C ASP A 541 1.08 30.46 26.24
N ALA A 542 1.25 29.52 25.31
CA ALA A 542 2.27 29.61 24.25
C ALA A 542 1.74 30.30 22.99
N THR A 543 2.64 30.87 22.22
CA THR A 543 2.36 31.35 20.84
C THR A 543 2.19 30.13 19.93
N HIS A 544 1.18 30.14 19.08
CA HIS A 544 0.92 29.07 18.10
C HIS A 544 0.95 29.63 16.68
N LEU A 545 1.95 29.20 15.92
CA LEU A 545 2.11 29.46 14.50
C LEU A 545 1.78 28.19 13.70
N ASN A 546 0.75 28.28 12.86
CA ASN A 546 0.53 27.29 11.81
C ASN A 546 1.45 27.62 10.64
N MET A 547 2.47 26.81 10.43
CA MET A 547 3.51 27.11 9.45
C MET A 547 3.07 26.94 8.01
N ARG A 548 2.03 26.12 7.73
CA ARG A 548 1.42 25.93 6.41
C ARG A 548 2.39 25.41 5.34
N SER A 549 3.51 26.12 5.16
CA SER A 549 4.54 25.83 4.15
C SER A 549 5.80 25.26 4.81
N VAL A 550 6.24 24.10 4.33
CA VAL A 550 7.49 23.47 4.73
C VAL A 550 8.65 23.96 3.84
N LYS A 551 8.32 24.26 2.59
CA LYS A 551 9.25 24.85 1.63
C LYS A 551 8.46 25.69 0.60
N PRO A 552 8.76 27.01 0.48
CA PRO A 552 9.65 27.77 1.36
C PRO A 552 9.07 27.93 2.78
N LEU A 553 9.94 28.08 3.77
CA LEU A 553 9.54 28.45 5.13
C LEU A 553 9.20 29.95 5.20
N ASP A 554 8.30 30.34 6.11
CA ASP A 554 8.10 31.76 6.46
C ASP A 554 9.27 32.26 7.31
N ARG A 555 10.28 32.81 6.63
CA ARG A 555 11.50 33.33 7.24
C ARG A 555 11.19 34.44 8.26
N GLU A 556 10.29 35.36 7.92
CA GLU A 556 9.97 36.51 8.76
C GLU A 556 9.31 36.07 10.07
N ALA A 557 8.34 35.18 9.99
CA ALA A 557 7.65 34.64 11.17
C ALA A 557 8.60 33.87 12.09
N ILE A 558 9.51 33.07 11.52
CA ILE A 558 10.50 32.28 12.30
C ILE A 558 11.49 33.21 13.01
N LEU A 559 12.02 34.25 12.32
CA LEU A 559 12.98 35.16 12.91
C LEU A 559 12.30 36.05 13.99
N ALA A 560 11.05 36.50 13.78
CA ALA A 560 10.28 37.21 14.79
C ALA A 560 10.04 36.33 16.02
N ALA A 561 9.66 35.08 15.84
CA ALA A 561 9.51 34.14 16.94
C ALA A 561 10.83 33.90 17.70
N ALA A 562 11.94 33.76 16.98
CA ALA A 562 13.27 33.56 17.59
C ALA A 562 13.75 34.78 18.42
N ALA A 563 13.34 36.00 18.05
CA ALA A 563 13.70 37.20 18.77
C ALA A 563 12.89 37.42 20.06
N ASP A 564 11.67 36.87 20.17
CA ASP A 564 10.70 37.17 21.22
C ASP A 564 10.43 36.00 22.18
N HIS A 565 10.90 34.79 21.87
CA HIS A 565 10.60 33.59 22.65
C HIS A 565 11.86 32.95 23.20
N GLU A 566 11.75 32.38 24.41
CA GLU A 566 12.86 31.62 25.06
C GLU A 566 13.06 30.21 24.45
N LEU A 567 11.98 29.63 23.87
CA LEU A 567 12.00 28.32 23.27
C LEU A 567 11.12 28.27 22.02
N LEU A 568 11.68 27.80 20.92
CA LEU A 568 10.94 27.44 19.72
C LEU A 568 10.75 25.92 19.69
N VAL A 569 9.52 25.47 19.48
CA VAL A 569 9.16 24.06 19.40
C VAL A 569 8.58 23.78 18.02
N THR A 570 9.24 22.96 17.22
CA THR A 570 8.70 22.52 15.92
C THR A 570 7.93 21.22 16.08
N LEU A 571 6.78 21.10 15.42
CA LEU A 571 5.87 19.96 15.51
C LEU A 571 5.58 19.44 14.10
N GLU A 572 5.98 18.20 13.81
CA GLU A 572 5.77 17.58 12.51
C GLU A 572 5.44 16.08 12.61
N GLU A 573 4.49 15.60 11.84
CA GLU A 573 4.19 14.17 11.71
C GLU A 573 5.04 13.56 10.59
N ASN A 574 6.35 13.59 10.79
CA ASN A 574 7.41 13.13 9.92
C ASN A 574 8.65 12.82 10.76
N ALA A 575 9.60 12.05 10.24
CA ALA A 575 10.90 11.86 10.87
C ALA A 575 11.56 13.23 11.13
N VAL A 576 12.09 13.45 12.33
CA VAL A 576 12.77 14.72 12.68
C VAL A 576 13.97 14.98 11.76
N ALA A 577 14.71 13.89 11.42
CA ALA A 577 15.87 13.98 10.56
C ALA A 577 15.49 14.47 9.14
N GLY A 578 16.02 15.63 8.75
CA GLY A 578 15.77 16.26 7.46
C GLY A 578 14.35 16.83 7.28
N GLY A 579 13.49 16.74 8.28
CA GLY A 579 12.10 17.22 8.25
C GLY A 579 11.97 18.74 8.34
N ALA A 580 10.75 19.21 8.62
CA ALA A 580 10.42 20.63 8.71
C ALA A 580 11.18 21.34 9.84
N GLY A 581 11.29 20.72 11.01
CA GLY A 581 12.06 21.24 12.14
C GLY A 581 13.56 21.38 11.82
N SER A 582 14.14 20.42 11.10
CA SER A 582 15.50 20.54 10.56
C SER A 582 15.65 21.78 9.67
N GLY A 583 14.63 22.08 8.84
CA GLY A 583 14.60 23.29 8.01
C GLY A 583 14.60 24.58 8.81
N VAL A 584 13.88 24.61 9.92
CA VAL A 584 13.90 25.78 10.84
C VAL A 584 15.29 25.94 11.45
N ASN A 585 15.95 24.85 11.87
CA ASN A 585 17.31 24.88 12.41
C ASN A 585 18.30 25.43 11.37
N GLU A 586 18.24 24.95 10.12
CA GLU A 586 19.08 25.39 9.01
C GLU A 586 18.89 26.87 8.69
N LEU A 587 17.62 27.35 8.68
CA LEU A 587 17.31 28.75 8.45
C LEU A 587 17.93 29.63 9.52
N LEU A 588 17.71 29.33 10.81
CA LEU A 588 18.26 30.10 11.92
C LEU A 588 19.80 30.11 11.91
N ALA A 589 20.43 28.98 11.59
CA ALA A 589 21.89 28.89 11.45
C ALA A 589 22.41 29.73 10.29
N ALA A 590 21.73 29.74 9.13
CA ALA A 590 22.09 30.56 7.98
C ALA A 590 21.95 32.07 8.26
N GLU A 591 20.98 32.47 9.09
CA GLU A 591 20.76 33.86 9.52
C GLU A 591 21.67 34.26 10.70
N GLY A 592 22.47 33.34 11.25
CA GLY A 592 23.32 33.61 12.41
C GLY A 592 22.55 33.83 13.72
N VAL A 593 21.30 33.40 13.80
CA VAL A 593 20.42 33.54 14.96
C VAL A 593 20.58 32.35 15.89
N GLN A 594 20.88 32.62 17.17
CA GLN A 594 20.91 31.61 18.21
C GLN A 594 19.56 31.61 18.95
N ALA A 595 18.85 30.50 18.90
CA ALA A 595 17.61 30.28 19.63
C ALA A 595 17.61 28.88 20.26
N ALA A 596 16.97 28.73 21.42
CA ALA A 596 16.71 27.40 21.97
C ALA A 596 15.62 26.73 21.12
N LEU A 597 15.92 25.51 20.69
CA LEU A 597 15.05 24.72 19.81
C LEU A 597 14.72 23.37 20.44
N LEU A 598 13.49 22.90 20.23
CA LEU A 598 13.02 21.57 20.50
C LEU A 598 12.27 21.06 19.27
N ASN A 599 12.83 20.08 18.58
CA ASN A 599 12.18 19.50 17.40
C ASN A 599 11.44 18.24 17.84
N LEU A 600 10.12 18.22 17.70
CA LEU A 600 9.24 17.09 17.99
C LEU A 600 8.66 16.54 16.68
N GLY A 601 8.87 15.27 16.45
CA GLY A 601 8.43 14.54 15.28
C GLY A 601 8.54 13.03 15.54
N LEU A 602 8.36 12.23 14.49
CA LEU A 602 8.48 10.78 14.58
C LEU A 602 9.92 10.38 14.96
N PRO A 603 10.08 9.36 15.83
CA PRO A 603 11.38 8.91 16.30
C PRO A 603 12.23 8.31 15.16
N ASP A 604 13.54 8.17 15.40
CA ASP A 604 14.46 7.42 14.51
C ASP A 604 14.24 5.90 14.65
N ALA A 605 12.99 5.48 14.39
CA ALA A 605 12.54 4.09 14.41
C ALA A 605 11.31 3.92 13.53
N PHE A 606 11.11 2.73 12.98
CA PHE A 606 9.86 2.41 12.29
C PHE A 606 8.73 2.23 13.31
N VAL A 607 7.73 3.10 13.25
CA VAL A 607 6.55 3.05 14.12
C VAL A 607 5.69 1.85 13.75
N GLU A 608 5.23 1.09 14.74
CA GLU A 608 4.41 -0.11 14.55
C GLU A 608 2.99 0.22 14.06
N HIS A 609 2.18 -0.81 13.85
CA HIS A 609 0.78 -0.66 13.47
C HIS A 609 -0.13 -0.47 14.68
N GLY A 610 -1.20 0.29 14.51
CA GLY A 610 -2.20 0.59 15.54
C GLY A 610 -3.18 1.65 15.04
N LYS A 611 -3.99 2.23 15.91
CA LYS A 611 -4.77 3.40 15.55
C LYS A 611 -3.89 4.64 15.55
N PRO A 612 -4.09 5.60 14.62
CA PRO A 612 -3.25 6.81 14.57
C PRO A 612 -3.11 7.54 15.91
N ALA A 613 -4.18 7.65 16.70
CA ALA A 613 -4.13 8.30 18.00
C ALA A 613 -3.25 7.53 19.01
N GLU A 614 -3.31 6.19 19.02
CA GLU A 614 -2.46 5.35 19.88
C GLU A 614 -0.97 5.52 19.51
N LEU A 615 -0.69 5.59 18.21
CA LEU A 615 0.67 5.75 17.70
C LEU A 615 1.22 7.16 17.94
N LEU A 616 0.40 8.21 17.83
CA LEU A 616 0.80 9.57 18.20
C LEU A 616 1.15 9.67 19.69
N THR A 617 0.36 9.02 20.56
CA THR A 617 0.67 8.96 22.01
C THR A 617 1.97 8.22 22.26
N GLU A 618 2.21 7.08 21.60
CA GLU A 618 3.47 6.32 21.69
C GLU A 618 4.68 7.17 21.27
N CYS A 619 4.52 7.99 20.23
CA CYS A 619 5.57 8.90 19.73
C CYS A 619 5.70 10.19 20.58
N GLY A 620 4.84 10.40 21.59
CA GLY A 620 4.84 11.64 22.38
C GLY A 620 4.37 12.87 21.59
N LEU A 621 3.55 12.67 20.56
CA LEU A 621 3.05 13.72 19.66
C LEU A 621 1.57 14.05 19.90
N ASP A 622 0.95 13.49 20.92
CA ASP A 622 -0.31 13.99 21.47
C ASP A 622 -0.07 15.24 22.35
N ALA A 623 -1.14 15.94 22.74
CA ALA A 623 -1.01 17.16 23.52
C ALA A 623 -0.25 16.95 24.85
N ALA A 624 -0.50 15.83 25.54
CA ALA A 624 0.15 15.53 26.80
C ALA A 624 1.66 15.26 26.63
N GLY A 625 2.05 14.51 25.61
CA GLY A 625 3.45 14.21 25.30
C GLY A 625 4.23 15.47 24.89
N ILE A 626 3.64 16.30 24.03
CA ILE A 626 4.22 17.57 23.59
C ILE A 626 4.43 18.50 24.81
N GLU A 627 3.40 18.66 25.66
CA GLU A 627 3.49 19.49 26.87
C GLU A 627 4.58 18.98 27.82
N ALA A 628 4.65 17.66 28.05
CA ALA A 628 5.67 17.05 28.90
C ALA A 628 7.09 17.32 28.37
N ALA A 629 7.30 17.19 27.05
CA ALA A 629 8.59 17.45 26.42
C ALA A 629 9.01 18.94 26.55
N ILE A 630 8.08 19.86 26.40
CA ILE A 630 8.33 21.30 26.57
C ILE A 630 8.71 21.58 28.04
N ARG A 631 7.92 21.10 29.00
CA ARG A 631 8.22 21.29 30.44
C ARG A 631 9.58 20.70 30.83
N ALA A 632 9.90 19.53 30.34
CA ALA A 632 11.22 18.91 30.58
C ALA A 632 12.38 19.71 29.95
N ARG A 633 12.14 20.46 28.88
CA ARG A 633 13.14 21.31 28.23
C ARG A 633 13.36 22.64 28.96
N LEU A 634 12.31 23.17 29.59
CA LEU A 634 12.36 24.45 30.33
C LEU A 634 12.91 24.28 31.77
N GLY A 635 12.88 23.06 32.35
CA GLY A 635 13.33 22.75 33.71
C GLY A 635 12.14 22.63 34.63
#